data_1b812af818f08e2b5cfef2e4d969db2a
#
_entry.id   1b812af818f08e2b5cfef2e4d969db2a
#
_cell.length_a   1.000
_cell.length_b   1.000
_cell.length_c   1.000
_cell.angle_alpha   90.00
_cell.angle_beta   90.00
_cell.angle_gamma   90.00
#
_symmetry.space_group_name_H-M   'P 1'
#
loop_
_entity.id
_entity.type
_entity.pdbx_description
1 polymer ?
#
loop_
_entity_poly.entity_id
_entity_poly.type
_entity_poly.pdbx_seq_one_letter_code
_entity_poly.pdbx_strand_id
1 'polypeptide(L)'
;MFDPFAFEPPSAEFARAVKVSILKSIFIKKEFTIPDIAQATNFSVTTVAKHVAELQEKNLLELVDRVKTNKRGRRPALYRVKSEACSFLGVDIKSHGLAIGLMDLSGEMVRMEQISDFYFENTHNKLDEICNHIQRFIVRAETELPGKVVCANFNIGGRVNSRTGTSASVFNFEETRDMPLTDLLSERLKIPVFIENDTKAMAYGEYASKERSGYENVIYVNVGWGLGLCLIVNGEIYYGKDGYSGEFGHVHMYNNNIMCHC
;
A
#
# COMPACT_ATOMS: atom_id res chain seq x y z
N MET A 1 20.34 5.72 3.78
CA MET A 1 19.08 5.80 3.03
C MET A 1 18.60 4.37 2.86
N PHE A 2 17.51 4.00 3.52
CA PHE A 2 17.00 2.62 3.49
C PHE A 2 16.11 2.49 2.27
N ASP A 3 16.60 1.81 1.22
CA ASP A 3 15.77 1.38 0.10
C ASP A 3 15.48 -0.12 0.28
N PRO A 4 14.27 -0.49 0.72
CA PRO A 4 13.89 -1.90 0.81
C PRO A 4 13.69 -2.56 -0.55
N PHE A 5 13.73 -1.79 -1.67
CA PHE A 5 13.36 -2.23 -3.01
C PHE A 5 14.37 -1.83 -4.11
N ALA A 6 15.63 -1.49 -3.75
CA ALA A 6 16.65 -1.18 -4.75
C ALA A 6 16.76 -2.27 -5.82
N PHE A 7 16.81 -1.86 -7.08
CA PHE A 7 16.84 -2.71 -8.28
C PHE A 7 17.98 -3.75 -8.23
N GLU A 8 17.61 -5.00 -8.26
CA GLU A 8 18.53 -6.15 -8.30
C GLU A 8 18.33 -6.96 -9.60
N PRO A 9 19.32 -7.76 -10.06
CA PRO A 9 19.27 -8.51 -11.33
C PRO A 9 18.22 -9.63 -11.35
N PRO A 10 17.90 -10.28 -12.51
CA PRO A 10 16.75 -11.22 -12.68
C PRO A 10 16.69 -12.42 -11.71
N SER A 11 17.82 -12.85 -11.15
CA SER A 11 17.86 -13.83 -10.05
C SER A 11 17.30 -13.26 -8.74
N ALA A 12 17.18 -11.96 -8.65
CA ALA A 12 16.61 -11.22 -7.53
C ALA A 12 15.08 -11.12 -7.59
N GLU A 13 14.48 -11.18 -8.77
CA GLU A 13 13.00 -11.14 -8.91
C GLU A 13 12.34 -12.32 -8.19
N PHE A 14 12.91 -13.52 -8.32
CA PHE A 14 12.45 -14.69 -7.57
C PHE A 14 12.65 -14.51 -6.06
N ALA A 15 13.82 -14.04 -5.63
CA ALA A 15 14.11 -13.78 -4.22
C ALA A 15 13.18 -12.69 -3.65
N ARG A 16 12.85 -11.67 -4.44
CA ARG A 16 11.88 -10.62 -4.10
C ARG A 16 10.48 -11.20 -3.96
N ALA A 17 10.02 -12.02 -4.90
CA ALA A 17 8.71 -12.68 -4.83
C ALA A 17 8.59 -13.56 -3.58
N VAL A 18 9.65 -14.29 -3.22
CA VAL A 18 9.72 -15.08 -1.98
C VAL A 18 9.59 -14.18 -0.75
N LYS A 19 10.35 -13.07 -0.68
CA LYS A 19 10.28 -12.11 0.43
C LYS A 19 8.89 -11.51 0.56
N VAL A 20 8.27 -11.09 -0.55
CA VAL A 20 6.92 -10.53 -0.56
C VAL A 20 5.89 -11.54 -0.06
N SER A 21 5.96 -12.79 -0.50
CA SER A 21 5.07 -13.86 -0.04
C SER A 21 5.23 -14.13 1.46
N ILE A 22 6.47 -14.16 1.96
CA ILE A 22 6.77 -14.31 3.39
C ILE A 22 6.21 -13.13 4.18
N LEU A 23 6.45 -11.89 3.75
CA LEU A 23 5.93 -10.69 4.41
C LEU A 23 4.40 -10.68 4.44
N LYS A 24 3.72 -10.96 3.32
CA LYS A 24 2.25 -11.09 3.29
C LYS A 24 1.75 -12.09 4.35
N SER A 25 2.37 -13.26 4.45
CA SER A 25 2.00 -14.28 5.44
C SER A 25 2.26 -13.83 6.88
N ILE A 26 3.33 -13.08 7.12
CA ILE A 26 3.67 -12.52 8.43
C ILE A 26 2.63 -11.48 8.86
N PHE A 27 2.28 -10.55 7.98
CA PHE A 27 1.26 -9.52 8.26
C PHE A 27 -0.10 -10.12 8.61
N ILE A 28 -0.47 -11.23 7.97
CA ILE A 28 -1.74 -11.92 8.25
C ILE A 28 -1.71 -12.57 9.64
N LYS A 29 -0.57 -13.17 10.03
CA LYS A 29 -0.47 -13.99 11.26
C LYS A 29 -0.10 -13.20 12.52
N LYS A 30 0.45 -11.98 12.41
CA LYS A 30 0.99 -11.15 13.50
C LYS A 30 2.12 -11.81 14.32
N GLU A 31 1.92 -13.05 14.79
CA GLU A 31 2.90 -13.91 15.45
C GLU A 31 3.01 -15.25 14.71
N PHE A 32 4.22 -15.76 14.52
CA PHE A 32 4.46 -16.95 13.70
C PHE A 32 5.73 -17.69 14.10
N THR A 33 5.77 -18.97 13.75
CA THR A 33 7.02 -19.74 13.73
C THR A 33 7.50 -19.92 12.28
N ILE A 34 8.79 -20.20 12.09
CA ILE A 34 9.33 -20.49 10.75
C ILE A 34 8.57 -21.62 10.04
N PRO A 35 8.22 -22.75 10.73
CA PRO A 35 7.38 -23.79 10.11
C PRO A 35 6.01 -23.29 9.66
N ASP A 36 5.36 -22.39 10.40
CA ASP A 36 4.04 -21.86 10.02
C ASP A 36 4.09 -21.08 8.70
N ILE A 37 5.14 -20.28 8.52
CA ILE A 37 5.35 -19.52 7.28
C ILE A 37 5.76 -20.46 6.14
N ALA A 38 6.60 -21.45 6.40
CA ALA A 38 6.99 -22.45 5.40
C ALA A 38 5.77 -23.20 4.86
N GLN A 39 4.85 -23.59 5.74
CA GLN A 39 3.59 -24.24 5.36
C GLN A 39 2.66 -23.31 4.58
N ALA A 40 2.51 -22.05 5.03
CA ALA A 40 1.61 -21.07 4.39
C ALA A 40 2.10 -20.64 3.01
N THR A 41 3.42 -20.64 2.77
CA THR A 41 4.03 -20.13 1.53
C THR A 41 4.50 -21.26 0.58
N ASN A 42 4.45 -22.51 1.02
CA ASN A 42 5.03 -23.67 0.32
C ASN A 42 6.54 -23.55 0.04
N PHE A 43 7.26 -22.72 0.79
CA PHE A 43 8.72 -22.66 0.72
C PHE A 43 9.38 -23.58 1.74
N SER A 44 10.65 -23.94 1.48
CA SER A 44 11.41 -24.74 2.43
C SER A 44 11.65 -24.00 3.75
N VAL A 45 11.71 -24.73 4.86
CA VAL A 45 12.03 -24.18 6.19
C VAL A 45 13.36 -23.42 6.17
N THR A 46 14.35 -23.88 5.41
CA THR A 46 15.65 -23.23 5.24
C THR A 46 15.54 -21.90 4.50
N THR A 47 14.73 -21.83 3.45
CA THR A 47 14.46 -20.58 2.70
C THR A 47 13.80 -19.54 3.61
N VAL A 48 12.76 -19.95 4.32
CA VAL A 48 12.05 -19.05 5.26
C VAL A 48 12.98 -18.60 6.39
N ALA A 49 13.77 -19.51 6.98
CA ALA A 49 14.72 -19.19 8.04
C ALA A 49 15.74 -18.13 7.61
N LYS A 50 16.26 -18.22 6.39
CA LYS A 50 17.17 -17.22 5.82
C LYS A 50 16.53 -15.84 5.78
N HIS A 51 15.31 -15.72 5.22
CA HIS A 51 14.62 -14.44 5.11
C HIS A 51 14.15 -13.88 6.46
N VAL A 52 13.73 -14.74 7.39
CA VAL A 52 13.43 -14.30 8.76
C VAL A 52 14.68 -13.74 9.44
N ALA A 53 15.86 -14.36 9.27
CA ALA A 53 17.11 -13.82 9.81
C ALA A 53 17.45 -12.45 9.18
N GLU A 54 17.33 -12.31 7.85
CA GLU A 54 17.53 -11.03 7.17
C GLU A 54 16.60 -9.92 7.69
N LEU A 55 15.34 -10.25 7.97
CA LEU A 55 14.36 -9.29 8.51
C LEU A 55 14.66 -8.93 9.97
N GLN A 56 15.17 -9.89 10.76
CA GLN A 56 15.63 -9.60 12.12
C GLN A 56 16.87 -8.70 12.13
N GLU A 57 17.85 -8.95 11.27
CA GLU A 57 19.03 -8.08 11.11
C GLU A 57 18.64 -6.64 10.75
N LYS A 58 17.58 -6.49 9.96
CA LYS A 58 16.98 -5.18 9.63
C LYS A 58 16.10 -4.60 10.74
N ASN A 59 16.00 -5.27 11.89
CA ASN A 59 15.17 -4.86 13.03
C ASN A 59 13.67 -4.75 12.72
N LEU A 60 13.17 -5.52 11.75
CA LEU A 60 11.76 -5.57 11.36
C LEU A 60 10.97 -6.64 12.09
N LEU A 61 11.66 -7.64 12.63
CA LEU A 61 11.10 -8.74 13.42
C LEU A 61 11.78 -8.84 14.77
N GLU A 62 11.03 -9.24 15.77
CA GLU A 62 11.55 -9.58 17.08
C GLU A 62 11.22 -11.02 17.47
N LEU A 63 12.10 -11.61 18.26
CA LEU A 63 11.86 -12.90 18.90
C LEU A 63 11.05 -12.65 20.18
N VAL A 64 9.84 -13.21 20.26
CA VAL A 64 8.95 -13.02 21.40
C VAL A 64 9.21 -14.07 22.48
N ASP A 65 9.15 -15.35 22.09
CA ASP A 65 9.29 -16.47 23.01
C ASP A 65 9.54 -17.78 22.21
N ARG A 66 9.53 -18.89 22.92
CA ARG A 66 9.49 -20.24 22.34
C ARG A 66 8.15 -20.88 22.63
N VAL A 67 7.50 -21.41 21.59
CA VAL A 67 6.19 -22.05 21.74
C VAL A 67 6.25 -23.18 22.76
N LYS A 68 5.42 -23.12 23.79
CA LYS A 68 5.27 -24.22 24.77
C LYS A 68 4.60 -25.41 24.07
N THR A 69 5.34 -26.45 23.78
CA THR A 69 4.80 -27.69 23.21
C THR A 69 5.05 -28.87 24.15
N ASN A 70 4.10 -29.80 24.22
CA ASN A 70 4.27 -31.06 24.96
C ASN A 70 5.06 -32.11 24.17
N LYS A 71 5.51 -31.77 22.94
CA LYS A 71 6.30 -32.69 22.10
C LYS A 71 7.77 -32.65 22.49
N ARG A 72 8.43 -33.82 22.53
CA ARG A 72 9.89 -33.91 22.70
C ARG A 72 10.57 -33.29 21.49
N GLY A 73 11.46 -32.32 21.72
CA GLY A 73 12.25 -31.63 20.69
C GLY A 73 12.53 -30.15 21.04
N ARG A 74 13.35 -29.50 20.19
CA ARG A 74 13.65 -28.06 20.35
C ARG A 74 12.38 -27.27 20.06
N ARG A 75 11.94 -26.47 21.01
CA ARG A 75 10.76 -25.62 20.88
C ARG A 75 10.94 -24.61 19.73
N PRO A 76 10.00 -24.46 18.82
CA PRO A 76 10.07 -23.45 17.76
C PRO A 76 10.15 -22.05 18.34
N ALA A 77 10.97 -21.21 17.74
CA ALA A 77 11.04 -19.79 18.05
C ALA A 77 9.77 -19.11 17.52
N LEU A 78 9.16 -18.25 18.35
CA LEU A 78 8.02 -17.40 18.00
C LEU A 78 8.52 -16.01 17.65
N TYR A 79 8.19 -15.54 16.48
CA TYR A 79 8.56 -14.23 15.96
C TYR A 79 7.34 -13.34 15.83
N ARG A 80 7.54 -12.05 15.95
CA ARG A 80 6.53 -11.02 15.75
C ARG A 80 7.10 -9.87 14.92
N VAL A 81 6.24 -9.20 14.14
CA VAL A 81 6.56 -7.94 13.48
C VAL A 81 6.80 -6.87 14.56
N LYS A 82 7.89 -6.14 14.45
CA LYS A 82 8.19 -5.01 15.32
C LYS A 82 7.44 -3.77 14.80
N SER A 83 6.24 -3.52 15.32
CA SER A 83 5.32 -2.50 14.84
C SER A 83 5.97 -1.12 14.69
N GLU A 84 6.83 -0.77 15.63
CA GLU A 84 7.53 0.51 15.70
C GLU A 84 8.78 0.63 14.79
N ALA A 85 9.10 -0.38 13.99
CA ALA A 85 10.31 -0.38 13.15
C ALA A 85 10.23 0.65 12.01
N CYS A 86 9.06 0.82 11.42
CA CYS A 86 8.78 1.81 10.39
C CYS A 86 7.27 2.04 10.26
N SER A 87 6.91 3.11 9.55
CA SER A 87 5.52 3.47 9.28
C SER A 87 5.30 3.76 7.80
N PHE A 88 4.06 3.59 7.36
CA PHE A 88 3.59 3.82 6.00
C PHE A 88 2.54 4.91 6.00
N LEU A 89 2.65 5.84 5.07
CA LEU A 89 1.72 6.93 4.94
C LEU A 89 0.67 6.62 3.85
N GLY A 90 -0.59 6.75 4.19
CA GLY A 90 -1.71 6.76 3.24
C GLY A 90 -2.23 8.19 3.07
N VAL A 91 -2.40 8.63 1.84
CA VAL A 91 -2.96 9.94 1.50
C VAL A 91 -4.17 9.72 0.61
N ASP A 92 -5.35 10.17 1.05
CA ASP A 92 -6.58 10.07 0.28
C ASP A 92 -7.03 11.47 -0.13
N ILE A 93 -7.03 11.74 -1.44
CA ILE A 93 -7.36 13.02 -2.03
C ILE A 93 -8.73 12.94 -2.67
N LYS A 94 -9.69 13.67 -2.12
CA LYS A 94 -11.06 13.80 -2.66
C LYS A 94 -11.31 15.21 -3.15
N SER A 95 -12.38 15.40 -3.92
CA SER A 95 -12.82 16.72 -4.38
C SER A 95 -13.03 17.70 -3.21
N HIS A 96 -13.52 17.20 -2.08
CA HIS A 96 -13.82 17.96 -0.85
C HIS A 96 -13.24 17.23 0.36
N GLY A 97 -11.93 17.26 0.51
CA GLY A 97 -11.24 16.68 1.67
C GLY A 97 -9.91 16.04 1.33
N LEU A 98 -8.99 16.13 2.28
CA LEU A 98 -7.71 15.48 2.27
C LEU A 98 -7.59 14.67 3.57
N ALA A 99 -7.36 13.38 3.48
CA ALA A 99 -7.08 12.54 4.64
C ALA A 99 -5.65 12.03 4.57
N ILE A 100 -4.96 12.08 5.70
CA ILE A 100 -3.59 11.57 5.86
C ILE A 100 -3.60 10.59 7.02
N GLY A 101 -3.23 9.35 6.74
CA GLY A 101 -3.18 8.26 7.72
C GLY A 101 -1.78 7.68 7.84
N LEU A 102 -1.39 7.32 9.05
CA LEU A 102 -0.13 6.63 9.33
C LEU A 102 -0.43 5.25 9.87
N MET A 103 0.09 4.24 9.21
CA MET A 103 -0.01 2.85 9.59
C MET A 103 1.37 2.32 10.01
N ASP A 104 1.44 1.60 11.11
CA ASP A 104 2.68 0.97 11.56
C ASP A 104 2.99 -0.31 10.77
N LEU A 105 4.16 -0.92 11.03
CA LEU A 105 4.56 -2.16 10.35
C LEU A 105 3.66 -3.36 10.68
N SER A 106 2.85 -3.32 11.74
CA SER A 106 1.87 -4.38 12.06
C SER A 106 0.53 -4.22 11.33
N GLY A 107 0.36 -3.13 10.56
CA GLY A 107 -0.85 -2.81 9.84
C GLY A 107 -1.92 -2.11 10.68
N GLU A 108 -1.56 -1.60 11.87
CA GLU A 108 -2.48 -0.83 12.70
C GLU A 108 -2.38 0.67 12.36
N MET A 109 -3.55 1.33 12.26
CA MET A 109 -3.62 2.78 12.07
C MET A 109 -3.23 3.50 13.36
N VAL A 110 -2.07 4.15 13.37
CA VAL A 110 -1.53 4.80 14.59
C VAL A 110 -1.84 6.30 14.66
N ARG A 111 -2.10 6.92 13.52
CA ARG A 111 -2.50 8.32 13.45
C ARG A 111 -3.31 8.61 12.19
N MET A 112 -4.27 9.51 12.30
CA MET A 112 -5.06 10.00 11.16
C MET A 112 -5.37 11.48 11.34
N GLU A 113 -5.32 12.22 10.24
CA GLU A 113 -5.72 13.63 10.17
C GLU A 113 -6.64 13.82 8.97
N GLN A 114 -7.75 14.54 9.18
CA GLN A 114 -8.67 14.93 8.12
C GLN A 114 -8.71 16.43 8.01
N ILE A 115 -8.55 16.95 6.79
CA ILE A 115 -8.57 18.36 6.47
C ILE A 115 -9.86 18.61 5.70
N SER A 116 -10.89 19.12 6.40
CA SER A 116 -12.26 19.30 5.86
C SER A 116 -12.39 20.55 4.98
N ASP A 117 -11.62 21.58 5.27
CA ASP A 117 -11.64 22.83 4.49
C ASP A 117 -10.74 22.76 3.25
N PHE A 118 -10.66 21.58 2.68
CA PHE A 118 -9.85 21.29 1.50
C PHE A 118 -10.75 21.13 0.28
N TYR A 119 -10.40 21.85 -0.79
CA TYR A 119 -10.99 21.72 -2.12
C TYR A 119 -9.90 21.37 -3.10
N PHE A 120 -10.08 20.27 -3.81
CA PHE A 120 -9.12 19.84 -4.82
C PHE A 120 -9.20 20.75 -6.07
N GLU A 121 -8.03 21.19 -6.49
CA GLU A 121 -7.82 21.85 -7.78
C GLU A 121 -6.61 21.21 -8.46
N ASN A 122 -6.69 21.02 -9.78
CA ASN A 122 -5.59 20.44 -10.54
C ASN A 122 -4.54 21.49 -10.88
N THR A 123 -3.91 22.07 -9.88
CA THR A 123 -2.91 23.14 -9.98
C THR A 123 -1.63 22.80 -9.19
N HIS A 124 -0.50 23.39 -9.61
CA HIS A 124 0.77 23.25 -8.88
C HIS A 124 0.67 23.77 -7.45
N ASN A 125 -0.01 24.91 -7.25
CA ASN A 125 -0.21 25.48 -5.92
C ASN A 125 -0.94 24.52 -4.99
N LYS A 126 -1.95 23.80 -5.51
CA LYS A 126 -2.68 22.81 -4.73
C LYS A 126 -1.82 21.58 -4.42
N LEU A 127 -1.00 21.16 -5.36
CA LEU A 127 -0.04 20.08 -5.12
C LEU A 127 0.98 20.46 -4.04
N ASP A 128 1.48 21.69 -4.07
CA ASP A 128 2.40 22.21 -3.05
C ASP A 128 1.73 22.31 -1.68
N GLU A 129 0.46 22.75 -1.62
CA GLU A 129 -0.35 22.78 -0.40
C GLU A 129 -0.47 21.36 0.21
N ILE A 130 -0.81 20.36 -0.62
CA ILE A 130 -0.90 18.95 -0.19
C ILE A 130 0.45 18.46 0.34
N CYS A 131 1.53 18.68 -0.40
CA CYS A 131 2.88 18.27 0.04
C CYS A 131 3.27 18.95 1.37
N ASN A 132 2.92 20.21 1.57
CA ASN A 132 3.16 20.92 2.82
C ASN A 132 2.36 20.35 4.00
N HIS A 133 1.10 19.96 3.79
CA HIS A 133 0.31 19.25 4.82
C HIS A 133 0.96 17.93 5.20
N ILE A 134 1.38 17.14 4.20
CA ILE A 134 2.03 15.84 4.41
C ILE A 134 3.35 16.00 5.14
N GLN A 135 4.21 16.94 4.75
CA GLN A 135 5.49 17.16 5.41
C GLN A 135 5.32 17.57 6.89
N ARG A 136 4.37 18.45 7.19
CA ARG A 136 4.04 18.81 8.59
C ARG A 136 3.53 17.60 9.38
N PHE A 137 2.69 16.76 8.75
CA PHE A 137 2.21 15.55 9.36
C PHE A 137 3.36 14.57 9.66
N ILE A 138 4.27 14.34 8.70
CA ILE A 138 5.44 13.45 8.87
C ILE A 138 6.32 13.94 10.02
N VAL A 139 6.67 15.24 10.03
CA VAL A 139 7.52 15.80 11.08
C VAL A 139 6.90 15.62 12.47
N ARG A 140 5.61 15.87 12.63
CA ARG A 140 4.90 15.65 13.90
C ARG A 140 4.87 14.16 14.27
N ALA A 141 4.55 13.30 13.29
CA ALA A 141 4.48 11.86 13.52
C ALA A 141 5.84 11.28 13.97
N GLU A 142 6.93 11.63 13.28
CA GLU A 142 8.28 11.15 13.61
C GLU A 142 8.84 11.74 14.92
N THR A 143 8.28 12.85 15.40
CA THR A 143 8.65 13.43 16.71
C THR A 143 7.93 12.75 17.86
N GLU A 144 6.68 12.33 17.64
CA GLU A 144 5.78 11.85 18.71
C GLU A 144 5.67 10.31 18.75
N LEU A 145 5.95 9.64 17.62
CA LEU A 145 5.80 8.20 17.46
C LEU A 145 7.14 7.56 17.10
N PRO A 146 7.38 6.34 17.55
CA PRO A 146 8.56 5.58 17.11
C PRO A 146 8.42 5.17 15.65
N GLY A 147 9.56 5.00 14.99
CA GLY A 147 9.64 4.57 13.58
C GLY A 147 9.60 5.74 12.59
N LYS A 148 10.30 5.54 11.47
CA LYS A 148 10.33 6.51 10.37
C LYS A 148 9.28 6.18 9.32
N VAL A 149 8.73 7.21 8.68
CA VAL A 149 7.89 7.06 7.50
C VAL A 149 8.77 6.61 6.34
N VAL A 150 8.55 5.40 5.83
CA VAL A 150 9.41 4.81 4.78
C VAL A 150 8.88 4.99 3.38
N CYS A 151 7.59 5.19 3.22
CA CYS A 151 6.97 5.54 1.94
C CYS A 151 5.57 6.12 2.14
N ALA A 152 5.02 6.72 1.07
CA ALA A 152 3.65 7.18 1.01
C ALA A 152 2.91 6.54 -0.17
N ASN A 153 1.63 6.24 0.00
CA ASN A 153 0.72 5.88 -1.09
C ASN A 153 -0.37 6.93 -1.21
N PHE A 154 -0.56 7.46 -2.41
CA PHE A 154 -1.61 8.42 -2.71
C PHE A 154 -2.76 7.72 -3.41
N ASN A 155 -3.94 7.78 -2.80
CA ASN A 155 -5.20 7.35 -3.40
C ASN A 155 -5.83 8.55 -4.10
N ILE A 156 -5.94 8.47 -5.40
CA ILE A 156 -6.44 9.56 -6.24
C ILE A 156 -7.54 9.07 -7.17
N GLY A 157 -8.52 9.92 -7.41
CA GLY A 157 -9.62 9.60 -8.33
C GLY A 157 -9.16 9.57 -9.77
N GLY A 158 -9.96 8.92 -10.64
CA GLY A 158 -9.74 8.87 -12.08
C GLY A 158 -8.76 7.80 -12.53
N ARG A 159 -8.20 7.97 -13.73
CA ARG A 159 -7.37 6.96 -14.40
C ARG A 159 -5.93 6.99 -13.92
N VAL A 160 -5.56 5.97 -13.15
CA VAL A 160 -4.24 5.81 -12.54
C VAL A 160 -3.60 4.53 -13.06
N ASN A 161 -2.35 4.63 -13.49
CA ASN A 161 -1.49 3.47 -13.74
C ASN A 161 -0.46 3.38 -12.61
N SER A 162 -0.75 2.55 -11.62
CA SER A 162 0.12 2.36 -10.45
C SER A 162 1.45 1.70 -10.78
N ARG A 163 1.55 0.96 -11.90
CA ARG A 163 2.80 0.32 -12.34
C ARG A 163 3.80 1.33 -12.90
N THR A 164 3.32 2.33 -13.64
CA THR A 164 4.15 3.38 -14.24
C THR A 164 4.21 4.65 -13.41
N GLY A 165 3.42 4.70 -12.33
CA GLY A 165 3.35 5.89 -11.47
C GLY A 165 2.70 7.11 -12.14
N THR A 166 1.82 6.88 -13.14
CA THR A 166 1.23 7.95 -13.94
C THR A 166 -0.26 8.12 -13.68
N SER A 167 -0.74 9.35 -13.72
CA SER A 167 -2.15 9.72 -13.67
C SER A 167 -2.56 10.44 -14.95
N ALA A 168 -3.66 10.00 -15.56
CA ALA A 168 -4.20 10.64 -16.76
C ALA A 168 -5.27 11.70 -16.46
N SER A 169 -5.69 11.86 -15.20
CA SER A 169 -6.80 12.72 -14.81
C SER A 169 -6.42 13.76 -13.77
N VAL A 170 -5.73 13.34 -12.71
CA VAL A 170 -5.38 14.16 -11.55
C VAL A 170 -3.88 14.43 -11.57
N PHE A 171 -3.46 15.66 -11.32
CA PHE A 171 -2.07 16.11 -11.43
C PHE A 171 -1.43 15.80 -12.79
N ASN A 172 -2.22 15.85 -13.84
CA ASN A 172 -1.74 15.71 -15.20
C ASN A 172 -1.22 17.06 -15.71
N PHE A 173 -0.04 17.43 -15.26
CA PHE A 173 0.67 18.65 -15.65
C PHE A 173 1.57 18.41 -16.88
N GLU A 174 2.13 19.48 -17.43
CA GLU A 174 3.05 19.36 -18.56
C GLU A 174 4.31 18.55 -18.18
N GLU A 175 4.82 18.74 -16.95
CA GLU A 175 5.98 18.05 -16.42
C GLU A 175 5.72 16.55 -16.18
N THR A 176 4.49 16.16 -15.85
CA THR A 176 4.14 14.75 -15.63
C THR A 176 3.93 13.98 -16.94
N ARG A 177 4.08 14.64 -18.09
CA ARG A 177 4.15 13.94 -19.38
C ARG A 177 5.51 13.24 -19.58
N ASP A 178 6.56 13.86 -19.08
CA ASP A 178 7.95 13.39 -19.21
C ASP A 178 8.45 12.70 -17.93
N MET A 179 7.78 12.90 -16.79
CA MET A 179 8.12 12.32 -15.49
C MET A 179 6.88 11.69 -14.84
N PRO A 180 6.96 10.45 -14.30
CA PRO A 180 5.88 9.88 -13.52
C PRO A 180 5.50 10.78 -12.32
N LEU A 181 4.20 10.83 -12.00
CA LEU A 181 3.70 11.59 -10.84
C LEU A 181 4.35 11.11 -9.53
N THR A 182 4.64 9.81 -9.44
CA THR A 182 5.35 9.22 -8.29
C THR A 182 6.73 9.81 -8.10
N ASP A 183 7.46 10.09 -9.18
CA ASP A 183 8.80 10.67 -9.10
C ASP A 183 8.73 12.12 -8.66
N LEU A 184 7.81 12.90 -9.24
CA LEU A 184 7.55 14.28 -8.85
C LEU A 184 7.19 14.41 -7.36
N LEU A 185 6.30 13.54 -6.85
CA LEU A 185 5.92 13.52 -5.45
C LEU A 185 7.07 13.03 -4.54
N SER A 186 7.84 12.02 -4.99
CA SER A 186 8.98 11.52 -4.24
C SER A 186 10.08 12.56 -4.10
N GLU A 187 10.33 13.36 -5.14
CA GLU A 187 11.27 14.47 -5.08
C GLU A 187 10.84 15.56 -4.08
N ARG A 188 9.53 15.85 -3.99
CA ARG A 188 8.99 16.84 -3.05
C ARG A 188 8.99 16.36 -1.62
N LEU A 189 8.55 15.13 -1.38
CA LEU A 189 8.38 14.57 -0.04
C LEU A 189 9.67 13.94 0.54
N LYS A 190 10.68 13.69 -0.30
CA LYS A 190 11.96 13.02 0.06
C LYS A 190 11.78 11.61 0.62
N ILE A 191 10.68 10.95 0.27
CA ILE A 191 10.39 9.55 0.54
C ILE A 191 9.83 8.91 -0.74
N PRO A 192 9.96 7.59 -0.93
CA PRO A 192 9.31 6.89 -2.03
C PRO A 192 7.80 7.10 -2.02
N VAL A 193 7.22 7.42 -3.18
CA VAL A 193 5.78 7.61 -3.32
C VAL A 193 5.23 6.61 -4.32
N PHE A 194 4.07 6.05 -3.99
CA PHE A 194 3.24 5.22 -4.85
C PHE A 194 1.90 5.91 -5.07
N ILE A 195 1.22 5.57 -6.14
CA ILE A 195 -0.14 6.05 -6.42
C ILE A 195 -1.06 4.88 -6.73
N GLU A 196 -2.31 5.00 -6.33
CA GLU A 196 -3.35 4.03 -6.69
C GLU A 196 -4.67 4.76 -6.96
N ASN A 197 -5.53 4.14 -7.78
CA ASN A 197 -6.90 4.60 -7.90
C ASN A 197 -7.64 4.44 -6.56
N ASP A 198 -8.39 5.45 -6.16
CA ASP A 198 -9.11 5.51 -4.87
C ASP A 198 -10.02 4.28 -4.63
N THR A 199 -10.81 3.89 -5.63
CA THR A 199 -11.68 2.72 -5.55
C THR A 199 -10.91 1.41 -5.42
N LYS A 200 -9.77 1.27 -6.12
CA LYS A 200 -8.91 0.08 -5.99
C LYS A 200 -8.24 0.01 -4.62
N ALA A 201 -7.78 1.15 -4.11
CA ALA A 201 -7.20 1.22 -2.76
C ALA A 201 -8.23 0.86 -1.68
N MET A 202 -9.46 1.39 -1.77
CA MET A 202 -10.57 1.04 -0.87
C MET A 202 -10.91 -0.45 -0.95
N ALA A 203 -11.03 -0.99 -2.17
CA ALA A 203 -11.32 -2.40 -2.39
C ALA A 203 -10.24 -3.31 -1.78
N TYR A 204 -8.97 -2.95 -1.93
CA TYR A 204 -7.87 -3.73 -1.37
C TYR A 204 -7.84 -3.65 0.16
N GLY A 205 -8.09 -2.47 0.74
CA GLY A 205 -8.18 -2.30 2.19
C GLY A 205 -9.29 -3.17 2.81
N GLU A 206 -10.47 -3.20 2.20
CA GLU A 206 -11.57 -4.08 2.60
C GLU A 206 -11.24 -5.57 2.41
N TYR A 207 -10.62 -5.92 1.29
CA TYR A 207 -10.23 -7.29 1.00
C TYR A 207 -9.16 -7.81 1.97
N ALA A 208 -8.17 -6.98 2.31
CA ALA A 208 -7.10 -7.33 3.22
C ALA A 208 -7.56 -7.40 4.70
N SER A 209 -8.74 -6.87 5.02
CA SER A 209 -9.29 -6.95 6.37
C SER A 209 -9.64 -8.40 6.74
N LYS A 210 -9.48 -8.75 8.02
CA LYS A 210 -9.67 -10.13 8.52
C LYS A 210 -11.07 -10.69 8.28
N GLU A 211 -12.07 -9.84 8.16
CA GLU A 211 -13.46 -10.26 8.04
C GLU A 211 -13.79 -10.86 6.66
N ARG A 212 -12.96 -10.61 5.65
CA ARG A 212 -13.22 -11.02 4.25
C ARG A 212 -12.16 -11.90 3.63
N SER A 213 -11.20 -12.40 4.41
CA SER A 213 -10.06 -13.22 3.96
C SER A 213 -10.41 -14.62 3.42
N GLY A 214 -11.67 -14.90 3.07
CA GLY A 214 -12.11 -16.19 2.53
C GLY A 214 -12.56 -16.16 1.07
N TYR A 215 -12.62 -14.97 0.45
CA TYR A 215 -13.08 -14.85 -0.94
C TYR A 215 -11.89 -14.63 -1.88
N GLU A 216 -11.74 -15.49 -2.87
CA GLU A 216 -10.70 -15.34 -3.91
C GLU A 216 -11.10 -14.34 -5.00
N ASN A 217 -12.41 -14.19 -5.22
CA ASN A 217 -12.95 -13.32 -6.26
C ASN A 217 -13.97 -12.36 -5.66
N VAL A 218 -13.74 -11.06 -5.82
CA VAL A 218 -14.57 -10.00 -5.24
C VAL A 218 -14.84 -8.92 -6.30
N ILE A 219 -16.07 -8.47 -6.35
CA ILE A 219 -16.46 -7.25 -7.06
C ILE A 219 -16.74 -6.20 -6.00
N TYR A 220 -15.95 -5.13 -6.01
CA TYR A 220 -16.13 -3.98 -5.13
C TYR A 220 -16.74 -2.83 -5.93
N VAL A 221 -17.86 -2.29 -5.46
CA VAL A 221 -18.56 -1.16 -6.08
C VAL A 221 -18.54 0.01 -5.11
N ASN A 222 -17.94 1.10 -5.53
CA ASN A 222 -17.90 2.35 -4.80
C ASN A 222 -18.97 3.29 -5.36
N VAL A 223 -19.99 3.59 -4.57
CA VAL A 223 -21.09 4.50 -4.94
C VAL A 223 -20.94 5.78 -4.12
N GLY A 224 -20.52 6.85 -4.78
CA GLY A 224 -20.33 8.16 -4.17
C GLY A 224 -20.69 9.28 -5.16
N TRP A 225 -19.87 10.30 -5.27
CA TRP A 225 -19.98 11.32 -6.31
C TRP A 225 -19.78 10.75 -7.73
N GLY A 226 -19.14 9.60 -7.84
CA GLY A 226 -18.99 8.80 -9.03
C GLY A 226 -19.34 7.34 -8.76
N LEU A 227 -19.24 6.53 -9.79
CA LEU A 227 -19.40 5.09 -9.71
C LEU A 227 -18.05 4.45 -10.05
N GLY A 228 -17.39 3.90 -9.04
CA GLY A 228 -16.14 3.17 -9.19
C GLY A 228 -16.36 1.67 -9.06
N LEU A 229 -15.54 0.88 -9.74
CA LEU A 229 -15.58 -0.58 -9.64
C LEU A 229 -14.15 -1.11 -9.55
N CYS A 230 -13.93 -2.07 -8.66
CA CYS A 230 -12.70 -2.84 -8.61
C CYS A 230 -13.01 -4.33 -8.67
N LEU A 231 -12.22 -5.06 -9.43
CA LEU A 231 -12.27 -6.50 -9.52
C LEU A 231 -11.05 -7.08 -8.81
N ILE A 232 -11.28 -7.99 -7.87
CA ILE A 232 -10.24 -8.84 -7.29
C ILE A 232 -10.49 -10.24 -7.84
N VAL A 233 -9.49 -10.83 -8.48
CA VAL A 233 -9.55 -12.14 -9.12
C VAL A 233 -8.39 -12.97 -8.59
N ASN A 234 -8.68 -14.15 -8.05
CA ASN A 234 -7.68 -15.03 -7.42
C ASN A 234 -6.86 -14.31 -6.32
N GLY A 235 -7.52 -13.45 -5.55
CA GLY A 235 -6.87 -12.71 -4.46
C GLY A 235 -6.04 -11.49 -4.89
N GLU A 236 -6.03 -11.13 -6.17
CA GLU A 236 -5.27 -10.00 -6.70
C GLU A 236 -6.16 -9.00 -7.43
N ILE A 237 -5.84 -7.70 -7.31
CA ILE A 237 -6.55 -6.65 -8.06
C ILE A 237 -6.31 -6.89 -9.56
N TYR A 238 -7.39 -6.95 -10.31
CA TYR A 238 -7.34 -7.01 -11.76
C TYR A 238 -7.16 -5.61 -12.34
N TYR A 239 -5.96 -5.27 -12.78
CA TYR A 239 -5.62 -3.95 -13.32
C TYR A 239 -5.98 -3.77 -14.79
N GLY A 240 -6.15 -4.85 -15.55
CA GLY A 240 -6.23 -4.78 -17.01
C GLY A 240 -4.88 -4.45 -17.65
N LYS A 241 -4.90 -4.08 -18.92
CA LYS A 241 -3.67 -3.81 -19.70
C LYS A 241 -2.91 -2.57 -19.18
N ASP A 242 -3.62 -1.46 -19.01
CA ASP A 242 -3.03 -0.14 -18.71
C ASP A 242 -3.35 0.38 -17.31
N GLY A 243 -3.82 -0.50 -16.40
CA GLY A 243 -4.19 -0.12 -15.04
C GLY A 243 -5.62 0.42 -14.89
N TYR A 244 -6.38 0.54 -15.97
CA TYR A 244 -7.69 1.22 -16.00
C TYR A 244 -8.89 0.26 -15.96
N SER A 245 -8.74 -0.96 -15.46
CA SER A 245 -9.91 -1.82 -15.25
C SER A 245 -10.87 -1.19 -14.23
N GLY A 246 -12.16 -1.45 -14.42
CA GLY A 246 -13.16 -0.98 -13.45
C GLY A 246 -13.73 0.41 -13.74
N GLU A 247 -13.43 1.02 -14.88
CA GLU A 247 -14.02 2.30 -15.32
C GLU A 247 -15.50 2.17 -15.72
N PHE A 248 -16.28 1.43 -14.93
CA PHE A 248 -17.67 1.08 -15.20
C PHE A 248 -18.59 2.31 -15.19
N GLY A 249 -18.27 3.32 -14.39
CA GLY A 249 -19.02 4.59 -14.37
C GLY A 249 -18.98 5.38 -15.69
N HIS A 250 -18.06 5.02 -16.61
CA HIS A 250 -17.91 5.65 -17.92
C HIS A 250 -18.54 4.84 -19.06
N VAL A 251 -19.21 3.72 -18.76
CA VAL A 251 -19.94 2.95 -19.76
C VAL A 251 -21.17 3.73 -20.20
N HIS A 252 -21.31 3.93 -21.53
CA HIS A 252 -22.47 4.59 -22.11
C HIS A 252 -23.73 3.72 -21.94
N MET A 253 -24.64 4.11 -21.05
CA MET A 253 -25.82 3.32 -20.74
C MET A 253 -27.10 3.82 -21.38
N TYR A 254 -27.21 5.11 -21.64
CA TYR A 254 -28.39 5.75 -22.16
C TYR A 254 -28.05 6.69 -23.31
N ASN A 255 -28.98 6.82 -24.26
CA ASN A 255 -28.82 7.74 -25.36
C ASN A 255 -29.05 9.19 -24.89
N ASN A 256 -28.10 9.72 -24.13
CA ASN A 256 -28.08 11.10 -23.70
C ASN A 256 -26.87 11.81 -24.35
N ASN A 257 -27.00 13.10 -24.57
CA ASN A 257 -25.93 13.93 -25.13
C ASN A 257 -25.10 14.64 -24.06
N ILE A 258 -25.07 14.10 -22.85
CA ILE A 258 -24.28 14.68 -21.75
C ILE A 258 -22.82 14.28 -21.93
N MET A 259 -21.97 15.27 -22.17
CA MET A 259 -20.53 15.05 -22.27
C MET A 259 -19.94 14.82 -20.87
N CYS A 260 -19.18 13.75 -20.71
CA CYS A 260 -18.44 13.50 -19.47
C CYS A 260 -17.31 14.50 -19.32
N HIS A 261 -17.05 14.96 -18.08
CA HIS A 261 -15.95 15.89 -17.78
C HIS A 261 -14.55 15.24 -17.87
N CYS A 262 -14.49 13.91 -17.97
CA CYS A 262 -13.22 13.17 -18.06
C CYS A 262 -12.55 13.29 -19.43
#